data_fee54ff061d915ac463dbb4cfa648d7e
#
_entry.id   fee54ff061d915ac463dbb4cfa648d7e
#
_cell.length_a   1.000
_cell.length_b   1.000
_cell.length_c   1.000
_cell.angle_alpha   90.00
_cell.angle_beta   90.00
_cell.angle_gamma   90.00
#
_symmetry.space_group_name_H-M   'P 1'
#
loop_
_entity.id
_entity.type
_entity.pdbx_description
1 polymer ?
#
loop_
_entity_poly.entity_id
_entity_poly.type
_entity_poly.pdbx_seq_one_letter_code
_entity_poly.pdbx_strand_id
1 'polypeptide(L)'
;MRKYLYCENGFVEKPQWMPNCWVNVECPDKSDFDFLTKDLKVPESFLEDIADVDERPRTDTEENWLLTIIRIPLQQQGSIPYTTIPIGIITNNEIIVTICYHSTEMIPDFIDHTRRKGIVVRNKFELILRLIYSSAVWFLKYLKQINNDVTAAEKELEKSIRNEDLLRLMKLQKTLVYFNTSIRGNEVMIGKLQSIFQEKDYQNPDLVEDVVIELKQAYNTVNIYSDILTGTMD
;
A
#
# COMPACT_ATOMS: atom_id res chain seq x y z
N MET A 1 9.47 14.31 1.36
CA MET A 1 10.42 14.27 0.19
C MET A 1 9.61 13.97 -1.07
N ARG A 2 9.72 14.84 -2.07
CA ARG A 2 8.92 14.80 -3.31
C ARG A 2 9.77 14.34 -4.49
N LYS A 3 9.21 13.44 -5.33
CA LYS A 3 9.82 12.96 -6.58
C LYS A 3 8.84 13.13 -7.72
N TYR A 4 9.36 13.47 -8.89
CA TYR A 4 8.62 13.55 -10.14
C TYR A 4 9.02 12.39 -11.03
N LEU A 5 8.09 11.50 -11.30
CA LEU A 5 8.32 10.23 -11.96
C LEU A 5 7.62 10.21 -13.31
N TYR A 6 8.36 9.96 -14.36
CA TYR A 6 7.83 9.86 -15.71
C TYR A 6 8.00 8.43 -16.22
N CYS A 7 6.95 7.86 -16.81
CA CYS A 7 6.99 6.50 -17.34
C CYS A 7 7.42 6.47 -18.81
N GLU A 8 8.61 5.94 -19.05
CA GLU A 8 9.13 5.63 -20.40
C GLU A 8 9.12 4.11 -20.61
N ASN A 9 10.20 3.43 -20.22
CA ASN A 9 10.31 1.98 -20.05
C ASN A 9 10.51 1.68 -18.55
N GLY A 10 9.46 1.89 -17.72
CA GLY A 10 9.53 2.01 -16.28
C GLY A 10 9.62 3.47 -15.85
N PHE A 11 9.53 3.70 -14.55
CA PHE A 11 9.54 5.06 -14.01
C PHE A 11 10.96 5.61 -13.86
N VAL A 12 11.16 6.82 -14.38
CA VAL A 12 12.41 7.58 -14.30
C VAL A 12 12.14 8.90 -13.58
N GLU A 13 12.99 9.25 -12.63
CA GLU A 13 12.90 10.52 -11.91
C GLU A 13 13.33 11.68 -12.81
N LYS A 14 12.55 12.76 -12.81
CA LYS A 14 12.85 14.02 -13.51
C LYS A 14 13.10 15.13 -12.48
N PRO A 15 13.92 16.14 -12.81
CA PRO A 15 14.29 17.19 -11.87
C PRO A 15 13.15 18.17 -11.55
N GLN A 16 12.14 18.25 -12.40
CA GLN A 16 11.03 19.19 -12.29
C GLN A 16 9.70 18.51 -12.62
N TRP A 17 8.63 19.06 -12.05
CA TRP A 17 7.28 18.69 -12.42
C TRP A 17 7.03 18.98 -13.91
N MET A 18 6.31 18.08 -14.55
CA MET A 18 5.86 18.22 -15.92
C MET A 18 4.49 17.52 -16.09
N PRO A 19 3.66 17.91 -17.08
CA PRO A 19 2.40 17.24 -17.34
C PRO A 19 2.56 15.73 -17.52
N ASN A 20 1.59 14.96 -17.03
CA ASN A 20 1.56 13.49 -17.07
C ASN A 20 2.67 12.78 -16.27
N CYS A 21 3.40 13.47 -15.39
CA CYS A 21 4.24 12.79 -14.43
C CYS A 21 3.44 12.33 -13.21
N TRP A 22 3.92 11.28 -12.60
CA TRP A 22 3.48 10.86 -11.27
C TRP A 22 4.30 11.61 -10.21
N VAL A 23 3.61 12.32 -9.31
CA VAL A 23 4.22 13.00 -8.18
C VAL A 23 4.14 12.06 -6.98
N ASN A 24 5.28 11.57 -6.49
CA ASN A 24 5.34 10.76 -5.28
C ASN A 24 5.88 11.59 -4.13
N VAL A 25 5.12 11.64 -3.02
CA VAL A 25 5.48 12.39 -1.82
C VAL A 25 5.50 11.44 -0.62
N GLU A 26 6.68 11.25 -0.05
CA GLU A 26 6.86 10.50 1.19
C GLU A 26 7.34 11.43 2.30
N CYS A 27 6.79 11.27 3.51
CA CYS A 27 7.08 12.11 4.66
C CYS A 27 7.02 13.61 4.28
N PRO A 28 5.83 14.11 3.88
CA PRO A 28 5.68 15.47 3.37
C PRO A 28 6.13 16.53 4.39
N ASP A 29 6.84 17.53 3.92
CA ASP A 29 7.17 18.72 4.67
C ASP A 29 6.27 19.91 4.25
N LYS A 30 6.50 21.08 4.86
CA LYS A 30 5.73 22.28 4.55
C LYS A 30 5.84 22.69 3.08
N SER A 31 6.99 22.51 2.46
CA SER A 31 7.17 22.85 1.04
C SER A 31 6.40 21.91 0.12
N ASP A 32 6.26 20.66 0.52
CA ASP A 32 5.45 19.66 -0.19
C ASP A 32 3.96 20.02 -0.08
N PHE A 33 3.49 20.41 1.11
CA PHE A 33 2.11 20.89 1.30
C PHE A 33 1.80 22.13 0.46
N ASP A 34 2.69 23.14 0.49
CA ASP A 34 2.52 24.36 -0.29
C ASP A 34 2.43 24.04 -1.80
N PHE A 35 3.28 23.16 -2.29
CA PHE A 35 3.26 22.73 -3.70
C PHE A 35 1.94 21.99 -4.04
N LEU A 36 1.52 21.06 -3.21
CA LEU A 36 0.30 20.28 -3.47
C LEU A 36 -0.95 21.16 -3.46
N THR A 37 -1.08 22.07 -2.49
CA THR A 37 -2.29 22.89 -2.30
C THR A 37 -2.30 24.14 -3.16
N LYS A 38 -1.15 24.84 -3.30
CA LYS A 38 -1.07 26.12 -4.00
C LYS A 38 -0.79 25.96 -5.49
N ASP A 39 0.14 25.07 -5.87
CA ASP A 39 0.53 24.90 -7.27
C ASP A 39 -0.35 23.86 -7.98
N LEU A 40 -0.55 22.69 -7.41
CA LEU A 40 -1.37 21.63 -8.00
C LEU A 40 -2.87 21.75 -7.68
N LYS A 41 -3.27 22.55 -6.68
CA LYS A 41 -4.67 22.71 -6.24
C LYS A 41 -5.32 21.44 -5.72
N VAL A 42 -4.53 20.57 -5.08
CA VAL A 42 -5.05 19.39 -4.38
C VAL A 42 -5.89 19.86 -3.19
N PRO A 43 -7.10 19.29 -2.96
CA PRO A 43 -7.91 19.60 -1.79
C PRO A 43 -7.17 19.33 -0.47
N GLU A 44 -7.18 20.30 0.45
CA GLU A 44 -6.52 20.14 1.77
C GLU A 44 -7.18 19.03 2.59
N SER A 45 -8.49 18.85 2.48
CA SER A 45 -9.25 17.78 3.10
C SER A 45 -8.66 16.39 2.82
N PHE A 46 -8.21 16.15 1.58
CA PHE A 46 -7.59 14.88 1.20
C PHE A 46 -6.25 14.65 1.92
N LEU A 47 -5.49 15.71 2.12
CA LEU A 47 -4.20 15.63 2.84
C LEU A 47 -4.41 15.33 4.32
N GLU A 48 -5.45 15.91 4.93
CA GLU A 48 -5.85 15.63 6.30
C GLU A 48 -6.32 14.19 6.49
N ASP A 49 -7.15 13.71 5.57
CA ASP A 49 -7.63 12.31 5.57
C ASP A 49 -6.47 11.30 5.51
N ILE A 50 -5.50 11.52 4.61
CA ILE A 50 -4.35 10.64 4.46
C ILE A 50 -3.41 10.69 5.68
N ALA A 51 -3.39 11.82 6.39
CA ALA A 51 -2.59 11.99 7.61
C ALA A 51 -3.10 11.15 8.78
N ASP A 52 -4.37 10.77 8.79
CA ASP A 52 -4.93 9.87 9.79
C ASP A 52 -4.40 8.44 9.58
N VAL A 53 -3.53 7.99 10.49
CA VAL A 53 -2.93 6.65 10.44
C VAL A 53 -3.95 5.51 10.47
N ASP A 54 -5.14 5.76 11.01
CA ASP A 54 -6.23 4.79 11.12
C ASP A 54 -7.21 4.86 9.94
N GLU A 55 -6.99 5.75 8.97
CA GLU A 55 -7.86 5.90 7.80
C GLU A 55 -8.01 4.58 7.03
N ARG A 56 -9.24 4.31 6.61
CA ARG A 56 -9.61 3.05 5.96
C ARG A 56 -9.53 3.16 4.42
N PRO A 57 -9.31 2.04 3.73
CA PRO A 57 -9.43 2.01 2.27
C PRO A 57 -10.79 2.52 1.81
N ARG A 58 -10.77 3.60 1.04
CA ARG A 58 -11.97 4.23 0.47
C ARG A 58 -11.64 5.09 -0.74
N THR A 59 -12.66 5.47 -1.47
CA THR A 59 -12.60 6.53 -2.47
C THR A 59 -13.42 7.71 -2.01
N ASP A 60 -12.97 8.91 -2.37
CA ASP A 60 -13.71 10.14 -2.17
C ASP A 60 -13.55 11.05 -3.39
N THR A 61 -14.50 11.95 -3.63
CA THR A 61 -14.47 12.87 -4.75
C THR A 61 -14.77 14.27 -4.28
N GLU A 62 -13.97 15.23 -4.71
CA GLU A 62 -14.19 16.65 -4.48
C GLU A 62 -13.93 17.40 -5.79
N GLU A 63 -14.95 18.09 -6.30
CA GLU A 63 -14.92 18.74 -7.61
C GLU A 63 -14.51 17.76 -8.74
N ASN A 64 -13.33 17.96 -9.33
CA ASN A 64 -12.77 17.12 -10.39
C ASN A 64 -11.65 16.18 -9.87
N TRP A 65 -11.46 16.12 -8.55
CA TRP A 65 -10.46 15.27 -7.90
C TRP A 65 -11.06 13.97 -7.40
N LEU A 66 -10.30 12.90 -7.51
CA LEU A 66 -10.56 11.60 -6.93
C LEU A 66 -9.44 11.24 -5.96
N LEU A 67 -9.81 10.99 -4.72
CA LEU A 67 -8.95 10.37 -3.71
C LEU A 67 -9.22 8.87 -3.69
N THR A 68 -8.17 8.08 -3.72
CA THR A 68 -8.18 6.64 -3.43
C THR A 68 -7.23 6.37 -2.28
N ILE A 69 -7.73 5.87 -1.18
CA ILE A 69 -6.90 5.43 -0.06
C ILE A 69 -6.83 3.91 -0.07
N ILE A 70 -5.63 3.38 -0.04
CA ILE A 70 -5.33 1.96 0.19
C ILE A 70 -4.41 1.84 1.40
N ARG A 71 -4.33 0.64 1.98
CA ARG A 71 -3.40 0.39 3.08
C ARG A 71 -2.27 -0.50 2.60
N ILE A 72 -1.07 -0.16 3.00
CA ILE A 72 0.15 -0.88 2.67
C ILE A 72 0.84 -1.39 3.95
N PRO A 73 1.54 -2.52 3.88
CA PRO A 73 2.28 -3.02 5.03
C PRO A 73 3.55 -2.22 5.27
N LEU A 74 3.90 -2.06 6.53
CA LEU A 74 5.12 -1.38 6.97
C LEU A 74 5.82 -2.21 8.04
N GLN A 75 7.11 -2.44 7.86
CA GLN A 75 7.99 -2.91 8.92
C GLN A 75 8.47 -1.72 9.73
N GLN A 76 8.41 -1.80 11.05
CA GLN A 76 8.80 -0.72 11.94
C GLN A 76 9.66 -1.23 13.11
N GLN A 77 10.45 -0.33 13.68
CA GLN A 77 11.14 -0.61 14.94
C GLN A 77 10.16 -0.41 16.10
N GLY A 78 10.12 -1.32 17.03
CA GLY A 78 9.26 -1.19 18.21
C GLY A 78 8.66 -2.50 18.70
N SER A 79 7.63 -2.39 19.52
CA SER A 79 7.01 -3.55 20.18
C SER A 79 6.19 -4.41 19.21
N ILE A 80 5.66 -3.83 18.13
CA ILE A 80 4.96 -4.53 17.05
C ILE A 80 5.80 -4.32 15.80
N PRO A 81 6.41 -5.39 15.25
CA PRO A 81 7.40 -5.25 14.17
C PRO A 81 6.78 -4.91 12.82
N TYR A 82 5.50 -5.19 12.62
CA TYR A 82 4.79 -4.90 11.38
C TYR A 82 3.43 -4.26 11.66
N THR A 83 3.07 -3.30 10.84
CA THR A 83 1.77 -2.61 10.87
C THR A 83 1.30 -2.33 9.46
N THR A 84 0.18 -1.64 9.33
CA THR A 84 -0.28 -1.10 8.05
C THR A 84 -0.52 0.40 8.16
N ILE A 85 -0.27 1.10 7.07
CA ILE A 85 -0.40 2.55 6.96
C ILE A 85 -1.21 2.92 5.72
N PRO A 86 -1.93 4.05 5.74
CA PRO A 86 -2.59 4.54 4.53
C PRO A 86 -1.59 5.14 3.56
N ILE A 87 -1.86 4.96 2.27
CA ILE A 87 -1.31 5.74 1.18
C ILE A 87 -2.47 6.35 0.39
N GLY A 88 -2.41 7.65 0.18
CA GLY A 88 -3.38 8.35 -0.65
C GLY A 88 -2.90 8.43 -2.10
N ILE A 89 -3.79 8.11 -3.03
CA ILE A 89 -3.58 8.27 -4.46
C ILE A 89 -4.62 9.26 -4.94
N ILE A 90 -4.17 10.46 -5.32
CA ILE A 90 -5.02 11.59 -5.68
C ILE A 90 -4.89 11.83 -7.17
N THR A 91 -6.00 11.83 -7.88
CA THR A 91 -6.02 12.00 -9.33
C THR A 91 -7.07 13.01 -9.79
N ASN A 92 -6.76 13.69 -10.87
CA ASN A 92 -7.72 14.40 -11.70
C ASN A 92 -7.46 14.06 -13.18
N ASN A 93 -7.97 14.85 -14.14
CA ASN A 93 -7.75 14.55 -15.55
C ASN A 93 -6.27 14.61 -15.99
N GLU A 94 -5.43 15.41 -15.33
CA GLU A 94 -4.06 15.69 -15.78
C GLU A 94 -3.01 15.18 -14.78
N ILE A 95 -3.35 15.09 -13.51
CA ILE A 95 -2.39 14.91 -12.42
C ILE A 95 -2.63 13.58 -11.71
N ILE A 96 -1.56 12.94 -11.28
CA ILE A 96 -1.57 11.86 -10.32
C ILE A 96 -0.51 12.09 -9.25
N VAL A 97 -0.94 12.03 -7.99
CA VAL A 97 -0.11 12.21 -6.80
C VAL A 97 -0.28 11.01 -5.89
N THR A 98 0.80 10.49 -5.34
CA THR A 98 0.76 9.59 -4.19
C THR A 98 1.35 10.25 -2.97
N ILE A 99 0.72 10.09 -1.82
CA ILE A 99 1.16 10.66 -0.54
C ILE A 99 1.19 9.57 0.51
N CYS A 100 2.32 9.46 1.19
CA CYS A 100 2.50 8.62 2.36
C CYS A 100 3.24 9.39 3.45
N TYR A 101 2.70 9.41 4.67
CA TYR A 101 3.33 10.11 5.80
C TYR A 101 4.49 9.33 6.44
N HIS A 102 4.77 8.14 5.93
CA HIS A 102 5.86 7.30 6.37
C HIS A 102 6.80 6.97 5.21
N SER A 103 8.07 6.76 5.51
CA SER A 103 9.00 6.19 4.55
C SER A 103 8.71 4.71 4.36
N THR A 104 8.62 4.25 3.12
CA THR A 104 8.29 2.88 2.77
C THR A 104 9.35 2.26 1.87
N GLU A 105 9.49 0.93 1.93
CA GLU A 105 10.30 0.19 0.96
C GLU A 105 9.50 -0.17 -0.30
N MET A 106 8.17 -0.19 -0.21
CA MET A 106 7.29 -0.64 -1.30
C MET A 106 7.36 0.28 -2.53
N ILE A 107 7.32 1.60 -2.33
CA ILE A 107 7.32 2.55 -3.45
C ILE A 107 8.66 2.54 -4.21
N PRO A 108 9.84 2.64 -3.54
CA PRO A 108 11.12 2.48 -4.21
C PRO A 108 11.26 1.14 -4.96
N ASP A 109 10.86 0.03 -4.34
CA ASP A 109 10.89 -1.29 -4.97
C ASP A 109 9.97 -1.35 -6.20
N PHE A 110 8.77 -0.78 -6.13
CA PHE A 110 7.85 -0.68 -7.26
C PHE A 110 8.49 0.10 -8.43
N ILE A 111 9.09 1.25 -8.17
CA ILE A 111 9.77 2.07 -9.18
C ILE A 111 10.90 1.27 -9.83
N ASP A 112 11.75 0.65 -9.03
CA ASP A 112 12.88 -0.17 -9.52
C ASP A 112 12.41 -1.41 -10.28
N HIS A 113 11.33 -2.05 -9.83
CA HIS A 113 10.73 -3.19 -10.51
C HIS A 113 10.23 -2.80 -11.90
N THR A 114 9.48 -1.70 -12.02
CA THR A 114 8.99 -1.23 -13.34
C THR A 114 10.13 -0.93 -14.29
N ARG A 115 11.23 -0.35 -13.79
CA ARG A 115 12.43 -0.03 -14.58
C ARG A 115 13.14 -1.30 -15.04
N ARG A 116 13.38 -2.26 -14.13
CA ARG A 116 14.05 -3.53 -14.47
C ARG A 116 13.27 -4.38 -15.47
N LYS A 117 11.94 -4.32 -15.42
CA LYS A 117 11.05 -5.09 -16.30
C LYS A 117 10.62 -4.34 -17.56
N GLY A 118 10.97 -3.06 -17.70
CA GLY A 118 10.53 -2.24 -18.82
C GLY A 118 9.02 -2.07 -18.88
N ILE A 119 8.35 -1.95 -17.70
CA ILE A 119 6.89 -1.87 -17.63
C ILE A 119 6.45 -0.46 -18.00
N VAL A 120 5.64 -0.37 -19.05
CA VAL A 120 5.00 0.89 -19.46
C VAL A 120 3.64 0.99 -18.79
N VAL A 121 3.48 1.99 -17.93
CA VAL A 121 2.19 2.34 -17.31
C VAL A 121 1.50 3.37 -18.18
N ARG A 122 0.35 3.01 -18.75
CA ARG A 122 -0.31 3.78 -19.82
C ARG A 122 -1.25 4.86 -19.33
N ASN A 123 -1.82 4.67 -18.14
CA ASN A 123 -2.83 5.57 -17.57
C ASN A 123 -2.86 5.49 -16.03
N LYS A 124 -3.65 6.37 -15.42
CA LYS A 124 -3.75 6.50 -13.96
C LYS A 124 -4.39 5.28 -13.31
N PHE A 125 -5.40 4.70 -13.94
CA PHE A 125 -6.05 3.50 -13.43
C PHE A 125 -5.07 2.32 -13.38
N GLU A 126 -4.27 2.15 -14.42
CA GLU A 126 -3.22 1.13 -14.46
C GLU A 126 -2.18 1.36 -13.35
N LEU A 127 -1.78 2.61 -13.07
CA LEU A 127 -0.86 2.90 -11.97
C LEU A 127 -1.48 2.54 -10.61
N ILE A 128 -2.74 2.90 -10.38
CA ILE A 128 -3.45 2.56 -9.14
C ILE A 128 -3.50 1.04 -8.94
N LEU A 129 -3.90 0.30 -9.98
CA LEU A 129 -3.96 -1.17 -9.92
C LEU A 129 -2.58 -1.79 -9.63
N ARG A 130 -1.52 -1.29 -10.25
CA ARG A 130 -0.15 -1.77 -10.02
C ARG A 130 0.35 -1.46 -8.62
N LEU A 131 -0.05 -0.33 -8.03
CA LEU A 131 0.25 -0.02 -6.63
C LEU A 131 -0.49 -0.95 -5.67
N ILE A 132 -1.76 -1.29 -5.96
CA ILE A 132 -2.51 -2.28 -5.19
C ILE A 132 -1.86 -3.67 -5.33
N TYR A 133 -1.46 -4.06 -6.53
CA TYR A 133 -0.71 -5.30 -6.77
C TYR A 133 0.59 -5.35 -5.95
N SER A 134 1.36 -4.26 -6.00
CA SER A 134 2.60 -4.14 -5.23
C SER A 134 2.35 -4.27 -3.73
N SER A 135 1.24 -3.70 -3.22
CA SER A 135 0.86 -3.85 -1.81
C SER A 135 0.61 -5.32 -1.45
N ALA A 136 -0.08 -6.08 -2.30
CA ALA A 136 -0.33 -7.51 -2.08
C ALA A 136 0.97 -8.32 -2.05
N VAL A 137 1.91 -8.05 -2.97
CA VAL A 137 3.24 -8.68 -2.99
C VAL A 137 4.00 -8.39 -1.69
N TRP A 138 3.93 -7.16 -1.19
CA TRP A 138 4.61 -6.78 0.06
C TRP A 138 3.93 -7.36 1.30
N PHE A 139 2.61 -7.50 1.32
CA PHE A 139 1.91 -8.25 2.36
C PHE A 139 2.40 -9.71 2.39
N LEU A 140 2.48 -10.38 1.25
CA LEU A 140 2.99 -11.75 1.16
C LEU A 140 4.46 -11.86 1.62
N LYS A 141 5.30 -10.91 1.25
CA LYS A 141 6.70 -10.85 1.70
C LYS A 141 6.80 -10.79 3.21
N TYR A 142 6.06 -9.90 3.86
CA TYR A 142 6.08 -9.78 5.31
C TYR A 142 5.37 -10.94 6.01
N LEU A 143 4.32 -11.51 5.43
CA LEU A 143 3.68 -12.72 5.96
C LEU A 143 4.66 -13.88 6.03
N LYS A 144 5.53 -14.04 5.04
CA LYS A 144 6.61 -15.04 5.08
C LYS A 144 7.60 -14.78 6.22
N GLN A 145 7.96 -13.54 6.47
CA GLN A 145 8.83 -13.17 7.59
C GLN A 145 8.14 -13.44 8.95
N ILE A 146 6.88 -13.04 9.08
CA ILE A 146 6.05 -13.30 10.27
C ILE A 146 5.98 -14.80 10.57
N ASN A 147 5.75 -15.63 9.56
CA ASN A 147 5.72 -17.08 9.74
C ASN A 147 7.05 -17.64 10.27
N ASN A 148 8.18 -17.13 9.78
CA ASN A 148 9.48 -17.51 10.30
C ASN A 148 9.66 -17.07 11.77
N ASP A 149 9.17 -15.89 12.13
CA ASP A 149 9.22 -15.38 13.50
C ASP A 149 8.33 -16.19 14.46
N VAL A 150 7.15 -16.61 14.00
CA VAL A 150 6.25 -17.51 14.74
C VAL A 150 6.96 -18.84 14.99
N THR A 151 7.47 -19.48 13.96
CA THR A 151 8.19 -20.77 14.09
C THR A 151 9.39 -20.68 15.01
N ALA A 152 10.11 -19.56 15.02
CA ALA A 152 11.23 -19.35 15.95
C ALA A 152 10.74 -19.22 17.39
N ALA A 153 9.66 -18.48 17.64
CA ALA A 153 9.08 -18.30 18.97
C ALA A 153 8.51 -19.64 19.53
N GLU A 154 7.85 -20.43 18.66
CA GLU A 154 7.35 -21.77 19.02
C GLU A 154 8.47 -22.69 19.54
N LYS A 155 9.58 -22.75 18.82
CA LYS A 155 10.75 -23.57 19.22
C LYS A 155 11.38 -23.13 20.57
N GLU A 156 11.31 -21.85 20.90
CA GLU A 156 11.79 -21.37 22.20
C GLU A 156 10.78 -21.72 23.30
N LEU A 157 9.47 -21.64 23.05
CA LEU A 157 8.43 -22.06 23.98
C LEU A 157 8.48 -23.56 24.31
N GLU A 158 8.79 -24.42 23.34
CA GLU A 158 8.99 -25.87 23.58
C GLU A 158 10.11 -26.15 24.56
N LYS A 159 11.14 -25.31 24.60
CA LYS A 159 12.28 -25.46 25.52
C LYS A 159 11.99 -24.91 26.91
N SER A 160 11.28 -23.79 26.99
CA SER A 160 10.95 -23.11 28.24
C SER A 160 9.87 -22.08 27.99
N ILE A 161 8.77 -22.17 28.73
CA ILE A 161 7.67 -21.17 28.63
C ILE A 161 8.15 -19.86 29.27
N ARG A 162 8.36 -18.84 28.45
CA ARG A 162 8.71 -17.49 28.90
C ARG A 162 7.60 -16.53 28.51
N ASN A 163 7.25 -15.63 29.42
CA ASN A 163 6.25 -14.60 29.15
C ASN A 163 6.60 -13.70 27.94
N GLU A 164 7.89 -13.50 27.71
CA GLU A 164 8.38 -12.70 26.57
C GLU A 164 8.04 -13.33 25.22
N ASP A 165 8.14 -14.65 25.08
CA ASP A 165 7.82 -15.38 23.87
C ASP A 165 6.31 -15.38 23.61
N LEU A 166 5.51 -15.55 24.65
CA LEU A 166 4.04 -15.39 24.54
C LEU A 166 3.64 -13.97 24.12
N LEU A 167 4.23 -12.95 24.71
CA LEU A 167 3.99 -11.55 24.33
C LEU A 167 4.41 -11.29 22.87
N ARG A 168 5.49 -11.92 22.41
CA ARG A 168 5.92 -11.83 21.00
C ARG A 168 4.87 -12.43 20.07
N LEU A 169 4.35 -13.62 20.37
CA LEU A 169 3.30 -14.26 19.57
C LEU A 169 2.02 -13.42 19.56
N MET A 170 1.59 -12.86 20.68
CA MET A 170 0.44 -11.97 20.74
C MET A 170 0.60 -10.71 19.86
N LYS A 171 1.81 -10.15 19.78
CA LYS A 171 2.10 -9.01 18.90
C LYS A 171 2.03 -9.40 17.43
N LEU A 172 2.53 -10.58 17.08
CA LEU A 172 2.42 -11.12 15.71
C LEU A 172 0.96 -11.39 15.34
N GLN A 173 0.16 -11.94 16.26
CA GLN A 173 -1.27 -12.12 16.07
C GLN A 173 -1.98 -10.79 15.77
N LYS A 174 -1.67 -9.74 16.53
CA LYS A 174 -2.21 -8.40 16.27
C LYS A 174 -1.83 -7.87 14.88
N THR A 175 -0.60 -8.11 14.45
CA THR A 175 -0.16 -7.78 13.10
C THR A 175 -1.00 -8.50 12.02
N LEU A 176 -1.26 -9.79 12.20
CA LEU A 176 -2.07 -10.57 11.24
C LEU A 176 -3.50 -10.03 11.14
N VAL A 177 -4.09 -9.56 12.24
CA VAL A 177 -5.41 -8.89 12.22
C VAL A 177 -5.37 -7.60 11.39
N TYR A 178 -4.33 -6.78 11.56
CA TYR A 178 -4.17 -5.56 10.75
C TYR A 178 -3.98 -5.87 9.27
N PHE A 179 -3.17 -6.88 8.94
CA PHE A 179 -2.95 -7.31 7.57
C PHE A 179 -4.24 -7.82 6.92
N ASN A 180 -4.97 -8.70 7.62
CA ASN A 180 -6.25 -9.22 7.15
C ASN A 180 -7.23 -8.09 6.81
N THR A 181 -7.45 -7.17 7.74
CA THR A 181 -8.36 -6.04 7.56
C THR A 181 -7.95 -5.15 6.39
N SER A 182 -6.66 -4.86 6.26
CA SER A 182 -6.12 -4.01 5.21
C SER A 182 -6.21 -4.65 3.82
N ILE A 183 -5.87 -5.93 3.70
CA ILE A 183 -5.96 -6.69 2.44
C ILE A 183 -7.42 -6.74 1.96
N ARG A 184 -8.38 -7.03 2.85
CA ARG A 184 -9.81 -7.00 2.49
C ARG A 184 -10.27 -5.63 2.06
N GLY A 185 -9.84 -4.58 2.78
CA GLY A 185 -10.16 -3.21 2.41
C GLY A 185 -9.64 -2.85 1.01
N ASN A 186 -8.41 -3.21 0.69
CA ASN A 186 -7.82 -3.00 -0.63
C ASN A 186 -8.55 -3.80 -1.73
N GLU A 187 -9.01 -5.02 -1.44
CA GLU A 187 -9.77 -5.83 -2.39
C GLU A 187 -11.10 -5.14 -2.78
N VAL A 188 -11.82 -4.61 -1.79
CA VAL A 188 -13.08 -3.88 -2.04
C VAL A 188 -12.87 -2.66 -2.95
N MET A 189 -11.69 -2.04 -2.90
CA MET A 189 -11.38 -0.87 -3.72
C MET A 189 -11.35 -1.17 -5.21
N ILE A 190 -10.98 -2.40 -5.61
CA ILE A 190 -10.89 -2.79 -7.03
C ILE A 190 -12.24 -2.64 -7.72
N GLY A 191 -13.32 -3.16 -7.14
CA GLY A 191 -14.67 -3.04 -7.69
C GLY A 191 -15.14 -1.59 -7.82
N LYS A 192 -14.84 -0.75 -6.82
CA LYS A 192 -15.15 0.69 -6.87
C LYS A 192 -14.37 1.40 -7.96
N LEU A 193 -13.07 1.13 -8.07
CA LEU A 193 -12.21 1.74 -9.09
C LEU A 193 -12.62 1.32 -10.50
N GLN A 194 -12.97 0.05 -10.71
CA GLN A 194 -13.49 -0.42 -11.99
C GLN A 194 -14.76 0.36 -12.39
N SER A 195 -15.68 0.57 -11.45
CA SER A 195 -16.89 1.36 -11.72
C SER A 195 -16.60 2.82 -12.07
N ILE A 196 -15.65 3.46 -11.34
CA ILE A 196 -15.27 4.86 -11.57
C ILE A 196 -14.59 5.05 -12.94
N PHE A 197 -13.73 4.11 -13.33
CA PHE A 197 -12.93 4.20 -14.56
C PHE A 197 -13.58 3.51 -15.77
N GLN A 198 -14.74 2.87 -15.61
CA GLN A 198 -15.42 2.14 -16.66
C GLN A 198 -15.75 2.99 -17.89
N GLU A 199 -16.11 4.27 -17.69
CA GLU A 199 -16.50 5.19 -18.75
C GLU A 199 -15.31 5.79 -19.52
N LYS A 200 -14.06 5.55 -19.08
CA LYS A 200 -12.86 6.24 -19.57
C LYS A 200 -11.97 5.41 -20.49
N ASP A 201 -12.43 4.29 -21.05
CA ASP A 201 -11.63 3.38 -21.89
C ASP A 201 -10.29 2.89 -21.26
N TYR A 202 -10.18 2.93 -19.94
CA TYR A 202 -8.97 2.55 -19.21
C TYR A 202 -8.90 1.07 -18.83
N GLN A 203 -9.68 0.22 -19.47
CA GLN A 203 -9.82 -1.17 -19.07
C GLN A 203 -8.56 -1.98 -19.41
N ASN A 204 -8.05 -2.66 -18.42
CA ASN A 204 -7.03 -3.70 -18.52
C ASN A 204 -7.51 -4.92 -17.70
N PRO A 205 -8.39 -5.77 -18.28
CA PRO A 205 -8.98 -6.89 -17.55
C PRO A 205 -7.96 -7.86 -17.00
N ASP A 206 -6.90 -8.15 -17.75
CA ASP A 206 -5.84 -9.08 -17.33
C ASP A 206 -5.12 -8.55 -16.09
N LEU A 207 -4.80 -7.27 -16.05
CA LEU A 207 -4.18 -6.67 -14.87
C LEU A 207 -5.12 -6.67 -13.66
N VAL A 208 -6.42 -6.42 -13.87
CA VAL A 208 -7.41 -6.50 -12.79
C VAL A 208 -7.47 -7.93 -12.24
N GLU A 209 -7.49 -8.94 -13.10
CA GLU A 209 -7.49 -10.35 -12.68
C GLU A 209 -6.23 -10.68 -11.88
N ASP A 210 -5.06 -10.28 -12.35
CA ASP A 210 -3.78 -10.48 -11.65
C ASP A 210 -3.80 -9.86 -10.25
N VAL A 211 -4.30 -8.63 -10.11
CA VAL A 211 -4.41 -7.93 -8.82
C VAL A 211 -5.36 -8.68 -7.87
N VAL A 212 -6.50 -9.12 -8.37
CA VAL A 212 -7.48 -9.87 -7.56
C VAL A 212 -6.90 -11.20 -7.09
N ILE A 213 -6.19 -11.92 -7.96
CA ILE A 213 -5.54 -13.19 -7.62
C ILE A 213 -4.49 -12.98 -6.52
N GLU A 214 -3.64 -11.97 -6.66
CA GLU A 214 -2.57 -11.69 -5.69
C GLU A 214 -3.13 -11.27 -4.32
N LEU A 215 -4.17 -10.42 -4.29
CA LEU A 215 -4.86 -10.07 -3.05
C LEU A 215 -5.54 -11.26 -2.38
N LYS A 216 -6.18 -12.14 -3.15
CA LYS A 216 -6.77 -13.37 -2.62
C LYS A 216 -5.71 -14.30 -2.04
N GLN A 217 -4.56 -14.42 -2.69
CA GLN A 217 -3.44 -15.18 -2.17
C GLN A 217 -2.96 -14.61 -0.84
N ALA A 218 -2.78 -13.29 -0.74
CA ALA A 218 -2.40 -12.63 0.50
C ALA A 218 -3.45 -12.84 1.60
N TYR A 219 -4.74 -12.70 1.27
CA TYR A 219 -5.84 -12.91 2.20
C TYR A 219 -5.88 -14.35 2.74
N ASN A 220 -5.76 -15.35 1.86
CA ASN A 220 -5.75 -16.74 2.27
C ASN A 220 -4.54 -17.05 3.14
N THR A 221 -3.37 -16.52 2.80
CA THR A 221 -2.13 -16.72 3.56
C THR A 221 -2.24 -16.14 4.96
N VAL A 222 -2.77 -14.91 5.12
CA VAL A 222 -2.93 -14.30 6.44
C VAL A 222 -3.90 -15.08 7.31
N ASN A 223 -4.98 -15.63 6.75
CA ASN A 223 -5.92 -16.46 7.51
C ASN A 223 -5.28 -17.77 7.97
N ILE A 224 -4.56 -18.47 7.08
CA ILE A 224 -3.85 -19.70 7.44
C ILE A 224 -2.87 -19.44 8.58
N TYR A 225 -2.08 -18.37 8.50
CA TYR A 225 -1.11 -18.05 9.56
C TYR A 225 -1.79 -17.60 10.85
N SER A 226 -2.93 -16.92 10.78
CA SER A 226 -3.74 -16.59 11.97
C SER A 226 -4.27 -17.83 12.68
N ASP A 227 -4.76 -18.81 11.91
CA ASP A 227 -5.27 -20.07 12.47
C ASP A 227 -4.15 -20.90 13.12
N ILE A 228 -3.01 -21.02 12.45
CA ILE A 228 -1.82 -21.71 13.00
C ILE A 228 -1.39 -21.03 14.31
N LEU A 229 -1.27 -19.71 14.32
CA LEU A 229 -0.82 -18.98 15.51
C LEU A 229 -1.82 -19.09 16.67
N THR A 230 -3.12 -19.08 16.39
CA THR A 230 -4.16 -19.28 17.41
C THR A 230 -4.03 -20.69 18.01
N GLY A 231 -3.89 -21.73 17.18
CA GLY A 231 -3.69 -23.09 17.67
C GLY A 231 -2.38 -23.32 18.44
N THR A 232 -1.37 -22.48 18.22
CA THR A 232 -0.10 -22.54 19.01
C THR A 232 -0.27 -21.91 20.40
N MET A 233 -1.18 -20.95 20.54
CA MET A 233 -1.39 -20.19 21.79
C MET A 233 -2.41 -20.85 22.73
N ASP A 234 -3.24 -21.79 22.24
CA ASP A 234 -4.21 -22.59 23.00
C ASP A 234 -3.54 -23.80 23.68
#